data_bc01cf032b20e41cf68387f70bdff9a5
#
_entry.id   bc01cf032b20e41cf68387f70bdff9a5
#
_cell.length_a   1.000
_cell.length_b   1.000
_cell.length_c   1.000
_cell.angle_alpha   90.00
_cell.angle_beta   90.00
_cell.angle_gamma   90.00
#
_symmetry.space_group_name_H-M   'P 1'
#
loop_
_entity.id
_entity.type
_entity.pdbx_description
1 polymer ?
#
loop_
_entity_poly.entity_id
_entity_poly.type
_entity_poly.pdbx_seq_one_letter_code
_entity_poly.pdbx_strand_id
1 'polypeptide(L)'
;MKKLLFFTLLLIAVPSFFVLNIEEEIETKKNIEVEKSNTKTKKSDIKIKVKQEKKNKIIELDLEDYVKGVLAGEMPVYFDSEALKAQAVAARTYALKRINKNNVYDVVDTVMNQVYLDNETLKQNWGSNYQKNIKKINEAVDNTQGEYVDYNGVYADTLFFSTSVGNTENSEEIFGNKISYLRSVSSEWDEEVSPVYEQKYTFTREKFCSKLKMTGCEKIYIDILNETSTGRIKSIKINNKQFTGTSVAYMLGIRSNYFTVTIENNKVVIVTKGFGHGVGMSQYGAQGMAKNGYDYKEILAHYYQGTTIKNLYV
;
A
#
# COMPACT_ATOMS: atom_id res chain seq x y z
N MET A 1 -48.21 -56.31 4.34
CA MET A 1 -48.04 -55.35 5.45
C MET A 1 -46.56 -55.11 5.86
N LYS A 2 -45.68 -56.12 5.96
CA LYS A 2 -44.26 -55.93 6.36
C LYS A 2 -43.41 -55.06 5.41
N LYS A 3 -43.68 -55.06 4.10
CA LYS A 3 -42.94 -54.26 3.11
C LYS A 3 -43.34 -52.78 3.13
N LEU A 4 -44.56 -52.43 3.54
CA LEU A 4 -45.03 -51.06 3.62
C LEU A 4 -44.48 -50.33 4.86
N LEU A 5 -44.27 -51.08 5.98
CA LEU A 5 -43.67 -50.52 7.20
C LEU A 5 -42.19 -50.18 7.02
N PHE A 6 -41.46 -50.96 6.21
CA PHE A 6 -40.03 -50.70 5.94
C PHE A 6 -39.81 -49.45 5.09
N PHE A 7 -40.72 -49.15 4.17
CA PHE A 7 -40.65 -47.96 3.32
C PHE A 7 -41.02 -46.66 4.07
N THR A 8 -41.97 -46.76 5.03
CA THR A 8 -42.33 -45.59 5.87
C THR A 8 -41.24 -45.26 6.88
N LEU A 9 -40.49 -46.25 7.42
CA LEU A 9 -39.36 -45.99 8.31
C LEU A 9 -38.18 -45.34 7.57
N LEU A 10 -37.92 -45.71 6.30
CA LEU A 10 -36.86 -45.11 5.48
C LEU A 10 -37.17 -43.66 5.12
N LEU A 11 -38.43 -43.31 4.88
CA LEU A 11 -38.88 -41.94 4.56
C LEU A 11 -38.81 -40.96 5.74
N ILE A 12 -38.82 -41.44 6.98
CA ILE A 12 -38.70 -40.63 8.19
C ILE A 12 -37.21 -40.49 8.61
N ALA A 13 -36.40 -41.57 8.40
CA ALA A 13 -35.01 -41.57 8.82
C ALA A 13 -34.10 -40.64 7.95
N VAL A 14 -34.38 -40.53 6.65
CA VAL A 14 -33.58 -39.67 5.74
C VAL A 14 -33.74 -38.18 6.03
N PRO A 15 -34.95 -37.63 6.23
CA PRO A 15 -35.11 -36.23 6.64
C PRO A 15 -34.47 -35.92 8.00
N SER A 16 -34.61 -36.84 8.98
CA SER A 16 -34.03 -36.64 10.33
C SER A 16 -32.50 -36.66 10.29
N PHE A 17 -31.87 -37.45 9.47
CA PHE A 17 -30.43 -37.49 9.30
C PHE A 17 -29.92 -36.20 8.62
N PHE A 18 -30.66 -35.65 7.66
CA PHE A 18 -30.34 -34.35 7.03
C PHE A 18 -30.51 -33.17 8.00
N VAL A 19 -31.52 -33.14 8.83
CA VAL A 19 -31.75 -32.10 9.84
C VAL A 19 -30.65 -32.12 10.89
N LEU A 20 -30.26 -33.30 11.40
CA LEU A 20 -29.19 -33.44 12.39
C LEU A 20 -27.82 -32.97 11.83
N ASN A 21 -27.51 -33.29 10.56
CA ASN A 21 -26.27 -32.81 9.92
C ASN A 21 -26.28 -31.30 9.69
N ILE A 22 -27.44 -30.68 9.40
CA ILE A 22 -27.57 -29.22 9.25
C ILE A 22 -27.42 -28.52 10.60
N GLU A 23 -28.00 -29.07 11.67
CA GLU A 23 -27.87 -28.52 13.03
C GLU A 23 -26.41 -28.60 13.51
N GLU A 24 -25.68 -29.73 13.26
CA GLU A 24 -24.27 -29.88 13.59
C GLU A 24 -23.38 -28.93 12.80
N GLU A 25 -23.69 -28.68 11.53
CA GLU A 25 -22.98 -27.71 10.68
C GLU A 25 -23.23 -26.25 11.10
N ILE A 26 -24.45 -25.94 11.55
CA ILE A 26 -24.83 -24.63 12.08
C ILE A 26 -24.17 -24.39 13.46
N GLU A 27 -24.15 -25.41 14.32
CA GLU A 27 -23.52 -25.31 15.64
C GLU A 27 -22.00 -25.22 15.52
N THR A 28 -21.39 -25.94 14.59
CA THR A 28 -19.95 -25.87 14.29
C THR A 28 -19.58 -24.48 13.73
N LYS A 29 -20.37 -23.94 12.79
CA LYS A 29 -20.18 -22.57 12.28
C LYS A 29 -20.37 -21.51 13.36
N LYS A 30 -21.37 -21.68 14.24
CA LYS A 30 -21.64 -20.78 15.35
C LYS A 30 -20.53 -20.82 16.42
N ASN A 31 -19.99 -22.00 16.71
CA ASN A 31 -18.85 -22.15 17.62
C ASN A 31 -17.55 -21.58 17.03
N ILE A 32 -17.33 -21.72 15.73
CA ILE A 32 -16.19 -21.08 15.03
C ILE A 32 -16.33 -19.56 15.01
N GLU A 33 -17.56 -19.01 14.85
CA GLU A 33 -17.80 -17.56 14.96
C GLU A 33 -17.66 -17.05 16.40
N VAL A 34 -18.11 -17.84 17.40
CA VAL A 34 -17.97 -17.48 18.83
C VAL A 34 -16.49 -17.59 19.27
N GLU A 35 -15.72 -18.58 18.82
CA GLU A 35 -14.28 -18.64 19.06
C GLU A 35 -13.53 -17.47 18.39
N LYS A 36 -13.91 -17.09 17.16
CA LYS A 36 -13.37 -15.90 16.49
C LYS A 36 -13.75 -14.60 17.19
N SER A 37 -14.90 -14.53 17.87
CA SER A 37 -15.32 -13.32 18.60
C SER A 37 -14.72 -13.22 20.02
N ASN A 38 -14.21 -14.31 20.57
CA ASN A 38 -13.61 -14.36 21.91
C ASN A 38 -12.06 -14.28 21.92
N THR A 39 -11.40 -14.16 20.77
CA THR A 39 -10.02 -13.69 20.75
C THR A 39 -10.02 -12.23 21.22
N LYS A 40 -9.93 -12.01 22.54
CA LYS A 40 -9.55 -10.71 23.10
C LYS A 40 -8.27 -10.30 22.37
N THR A 41 -8.39 -9.35 21.46
CA THR A 41 -7.23 -8.71 20.81
C THR A 41 -6.31 -8.26 21.94
N LYS A 42 -5.15 -8.91 22.04
CA LYS A 42 -4.15 -8.57 23.06
C LYS A 42 -3.72 -7.15 22.72
N LYS A 43 -4.13 -6.18 23.54
CA LYS A 43 -3.84 -4.78 23.28
C LYS A 43 -2.32 -4.61 23.29
N SER A 44 -1.78 -4.02 22.24
CA SER A 44 -0.35 -3.73 22.16
C SER A 44 0.01 -2.67 23.19
N ASP A 45 1.05 -2.91 23.99
CA ASP A 45 1.62 -1.89 24.88
C ASP A 45 2.59 -0.96 24.12
N ILE A 46 2.77 -1.20 22.81
CA ILE A 46 3.69 -0.42 21.97
C ILE A 46 3.01 0.88 21.57
N LYS A 47 3.67 1.99 21.88
CA LYS A 47 3.23 3.35 21.52
C LYS A 47 4.10 3.92 20.41
N ILE A 48 3.51 4.78 19.59
CA ILE A 48 4.20 5.55 18.56
C ILE A 48 3.87 7.03 18.70
N LYS A 49 4.89 7.88 18.60
CA LYS A 49 4.76 9.34 18.62
C LYS A 49 4.67 9.87 17.19
N VAL A 50 3.55 10.49 16.88
CA VAL A 50 3.25 11.02 15.54
C VAL A 50 3.22 12.54 15.58
N LYS A 51 4.06 13.17 14.78
CA LYS A 51 4.00 14.62 14.57
C LYS A 51 2.97 14.93 13.48
N GLN A 52 1.90 15.61 13.87
CA GLN A 52 0.87 16.12 12.97
C GLN A 52 1.34 17.46 12.39
N GLU A 53 1.83 17.46 11.14
CA GLU A 53 2.42 18.65 10.50
C GLU A 53 1.45 19.83 10.44
N LYS A 54 0.23 19.61 9.96
CA LYS A 54 -0.78 20.69 9.83
C LYS A 54 -1.23 21.25 11.17
N LYS A 55 -1.30 20.40 12.21
CA LYS A 55 -1.74 20.81 13.55
C LYS A 55 -0.58 21.28 14.44
N ASN A 56 0.66 21.15 13.96
CA ASN A 56 1.91 21.39 14.66
C ASN A 56 1.95 20.84 16.09
N LYS A 57 1.48 19.57 16.24
CA LYS A 57 1.45 18.89 17.54
C LYS A 57 1.94 17.45 17.42
N ILE A 58 2.43 16.90 18.53
CA ILE A 58 2.81 15.51 18.65
C ILE A 58 1.71 14.80 19.44
N ILE A 59 1.25 13.66 18.92
CA ILE A 59 0.31 12.75 19.60
C ILE A 59 0.98 11.39 19.82
N GLU A 60 0.60 10.72 20.89
CA GLU A 60 1.01 9.34 21.15
C GLU A 60 -0.19 8.41 20.98
N LEU A 61 -0.01 7.36 20.20
CA LEU A 61 -1.06 6.40 19.84
C LEU A 61 -0.61 4.97 20.17
N ASP A 62 -1.58 4.09 20.39
CA ASP A 62 -1.34 2.64 20.29
C ASP A 62 -0.92 2.30 18.87
N LEU A 63 0.03 1.37 18.70
CA LEU A 63 0.56 1.00 17.39
C LEU A 63 -0.54 0.57 16.42
N GLU A 64 -1.49 -0.26 16.86
CA GLU A 64 -2.56 -0.74 15.99
C GLU A 64 -3.55 0.38 15.61
N ASP A 65 -3.84 1.32 16.51
CA ASP A 65 -4.66 2.49 16.20
C ASP A 65 -3.96 3.43 15.20
N TYR A 66 -2.63 3.55 15.29
CA TYR A 66 -1.83 4.25 14.29
C TYR A 66 -1.92 3.54 12.92
N VAL A 67 -1.76 2.21 12.89
CA VAL A 67 -1.83 1.41 11.65
C VAL A 67 -3.21 1.55 10.98
N LYS A 68 -4.31 1.60 11.74
CA LYS A 68 -5.65 1.86 11.20
C LYS A 68 -5.75 3.21 10.49
N GLY A 69 -5.21 4.26 11.12
CA GLY A 69 -5.19 5.60 10.52
C GLY A 69 -4.30 5.70 9.29
N VAL A 70 -3.15 5.00 9.29
CA VAL A 70 -2.26 4.91 8.12
C VAL A 70 -2.91 4.13 6.98
N LEU A 71 -3.47 2.95 7.25
CA LEU A 71 -4.13 2.15 6.23
C LEU A 71 -5.25 2.94 5.53
N ALA A 72 -6.04 3.67 6.32
CA ALA A 72 -7.11 4.53 5.80
C ALA A 72 -6.60 5.74 5.01
N GLY A 73 -5.38 6.23 5.30
CA GLY A 73 -4.76 7.36 4.62
C GLY A 73 -4.00 6.98 3.34
N GLU A 74 -3.46 5.78 3.29
CA GLU A 74 -2.56 5.32 2.23
C GLU A 74 -3.28 4.51 1.14
N MET A 75 -4.28 3.70 1.50
CA MET A 75 -4.97 2.84 0.54
C MET A 75 -6.45 3.19 0.37
N PRO A 76 -6.97 3.14 -0.87
CA PRO A 76 -8.41 3.23 -1.10
C PRO A 76 -9.15 2.10 -0.37
N VAL A 77 -10.15 2.45 0.43
CA VAL A 77 -10.91 1.48 1.25
C VAL A 77 -11.65 0.41 0.42
N TYR A 78 -11.89 0.65 -0.87
CA TYR A 78 -12.51 -0.33 -1.77
C TYR A 78 -11.55 -1.44 -2.23
N PHE A 79 -10.25 -1.36 -1.93
CA PHE A 79 -9.29 -2.42 -2.25
C PHE A 79 -9.69 -3.73 -1.59
N ASP A 80 -9.21 -4.84 -2.16
CA ASP A 80 -9.41 -6.18 -1.62
C ASP A 80 -8.86 -6.31 -0.20
N SER A 81 -9.45 -7.22 0.59
CA SER A 81 -9.02 -7.44 1.97
C SER A 81 -7.58 -7.89 2.08
N GLU A 82 -7.10 -8.70 1.12
CA GLU A 82 -5.72 -9.19 1.15
C GLU A 82 -4.71 -8.08 0.84
N ALA A 83 -5.04 -7.16 -0.08
CA ALA A 83 -4.23 -5.97 -0.33
C ALA A 83 -4.18 -5.03 0.90
N LEU A 84 -5.33 -4.83 1.57
CA LEU A 84 -5.40 -4.03 2.80
C LEU A 84 -4.61 -4.67 3.95
N LYS A 85 -4.66 -6.00 4.11
CA LYS A 85 -3.86 -6.74 5.10
C LYS A 85 -2.36 -6.60 4.81
N ALA A 86 -1.93 -6.77 3.55
CA ALA A 86 -0.53 -6.58 3.15
C ALA A 86 -0.04 -5.18 3.53
N GLN A 87 -0.82 -4.13 3.23
CA GLN A 87 -0.48 -2.76 3.61
C GLN A 87 -0.46 -2.56 5.12
N ALA A 88 -1.37 -3.17 5.88
CA ALA A 88 -1.39 -3.07 7.34
C ALA A 88 -0.09 -3.65 7.95
N VAL A 89 0.34 -4.84 7.49
CA VAL A 89 1.61 -5.45 7.93
C VAL A 89 2.81 -4.59 7.51
N ALA A 90 2.83 -4.08 6.29
CA ALA A 90 3.89 -3.19 5.81
C ALA A 90 3.95 -1.89 6.64
N ALA A 91 2.82 -1.24 6.88
CA ALA A 91 2.73 0.00 7.65
C ALA A 91 3.17 -0.21 9.12
N ARG A 92 2.77 -1.31 9.74
CA ARG A 92 3.18 -1.68 11.10
C ARG A 92 4.69 -1.90 11.18
N THR A 93 5.26 -2.63 10.24
CA THR A 93 6.70 -2.90 10.19
C THR A 93 7.51 -1.62 10.02
N TYR A 94 7.07 -0.74 9.12
CA TYR A 94 7.68 0.57 8.89
C TYR A 94 7.69 1.41 10.17
N ALA A 95 6.58 1.42 10.92
CA ALA A 95 6.46 2.13 12.18
C ALA A 95 7.38 1.53 13.25
N LEU A 96 7.34 0.21 13.46
CA LEU A 96 8.17 -0.50 14.43
C LEU A 96 9.67 -0.19 14.25
N LYS A 97 10.15 -0.13 13.02
CA LYS A 97 11.53 0.19 12.70
C LYS A 97 11.93 1.61 13.13
N ARG A 98 10.97 2.52 13.24
CA ARG A 98 11.20 3.96 13.52
C ARG A 98 10.96 4.35 14.97
N ILE A 99 10.28 3.52 15.75
CA ILE A 99 10.04 3.77 17.18
C ILE A 99 11.38 3.82 17.91
N ASN A 100 11.65 4.96 18.56
CA ASN A 100 12.84 5.14 19.38
C ASN A 100 12.50 6.04 20.58
N LYS A 101 12.76 5.52 21.79
CA LYS A 101 12.46 6.21 23.05
C LYS A 101 13.12 7.59 23.17
N ASN A 102 14.24 7.79 22.49
CA ASN A 102 15.01 9.05 22.51
C ASN A 102 14.50 10.08 21.50
N ASN A 103 13.61 9.71 20.62
CA ASN A 103 13.05 10.62 19.63
C ASN A 103 11.98 11.53 20.25
N VAL A 104 11.93 12.80 19.80
CA VAL A 104 10.82 13.70 20.12
C VAL A 104 9.53 13.19 19.49
N TYR A 105 9.60 12.70 18.26
CA TYR A 105 8.54 11.96 17.55
C TYR A 105 9.19 10.88 16.67
N ASP A 106 8.47 9.82 16.38
CA ASP A 106 8.96 8.69 15.58
C ASP A 106 8.68 8.87 14.09
N VAL A 107 7.54 9.44 13.75
CA VAL A 107 7.07 9.65 12.37
C VAL A 107 6.31 10.96 12.24
N VAL A 108 6.18 11.45 10.98
CA VAL A 108 5.26 12.53 10.60
C VAL A 108 4.06 11.97 9.83
N ASP A 109 2.91 12.64 9.91
CA ASP A 109 1.62 12.22 9.31
C ASP A 109 1.48 12.52 7.82
N THR A 110 2.59 12.61 7.10
CA THR A 110 2.64 13.00 5.68
C THR A 110 3.42 12.00 4.84
N VAL A 111 3.44 12.21 3.52
CA VAL A 111 4.22 11.40 2.55
C VAL A 111 5.74 11.34 2.83
N MET A 112 6.24 12.11 3.79
CA MET A 112 7.64 11.99 4.26
C MET A 112 7.88 10.69 5.03
N ASN A 113 6.85 10.16 5.70
CA ASN A 113 6.85 8.84 6.32
C ASN A 113 5.64 8.04 5.83
N GLN A 114 4.48 8.21 6.46
CA GLN A 114 3.22 7.54 6.11
C GLN A 114 2.07 8.52 6.35
N VAL A 115 1.14 8.61 5.40
CA VAL A 115 -0.06 9.44 5.57
C VAL A 115 -0.93 8.84 6.67
N TYR A 116 -1.06 9.57 7.78
CA TYR A 116 -1.94 9.18 8.88
C TYR A 116 -3.16 10.11 8.93
N LEU A 117 -4.34 9.51 8.99
CA LEU A 117 -5.62 10.23 9.14
C LEU A 117 -6.26 9.86 10.48
N ASP A 118 -6.62 10.86 11.27
CA ASP A 118 -7.38 10.65 12.50
C ASP A 118 -8.88 10.39 12.24
N ASN A 119 -9.59 9.87 13.24
CA ASN A 119 -10.99 9.50 13.12
C ASN A 119 -11.91 10.67 12.74
N GLU A 120 -11.59 11.90 13.16
CA GLU A 120 -12.37 13.09 12.79
C GLU A 120 -12.24 13.35 11.28
N THR A 121 -11.01 13.33 10.77
CA THR A 121 -10.74 13.48 9.33
C THR A 121 -11.40 12.38 8.51
N LEU A 122 -11.35 11.12 9.00
CA LEU A 122 -12.00 10.00 8.33
C LEU A 122 -13.53 10.14 8.29
N LYS A 123 -14.15 10.61 9.39
CA LYS A 123 -15.60 10.89 9.42
C LYS A 123 -15.98 11.97 8.41
N GLN A 124 -15.19 13.05 8.33
CA GLN A 124 -15.41 14.12 7.36
C GLN A 124 -15.27 13.62 5.91
N ASN A 125 -14.20 12.85 5.63
CA ASN A 125 -13.92 12.36 4.28
C ASN A 125 -14.93 11.32 3.79
N TRP A 126 -15.41 10.43 4.67
CA TRP A 126 -16.28 9.32 4.31
C TRP A 126 -17.77 9.58 4.54
N GLY A 127 -18.13 10.60 5.34
CA GLY A 127 -19.52 10.97 5.61
C GLY A 127 -20.38 9.78 6.04
N SER A 128 -21.48 9.55 5.36
CA SER A 128 -22.40 8.42 5.62
C SER A 128 -21.77 7.03 5.46
N ASN A 129 -20.69 6.91 4.70
CA ASN A 129 -19.99 5.63 4.51
C ASN A 129 -18.97 5.32 5.63
N TYR A 130 -18.78 6.23 6.61
CA TYR A 130 -17.76 6.06 7.64
C TYR A 130 -17.85 4.72 8.37
N GLN A 131 -19.04 4.32 8.84
CA GLN A 131 -19.21 3.08 9.62
C GLN A 131 -18.83 1.83 8.80
N LYS A 132 -19.24 1.78 7.54
CA LYS A 132 -18.91 0.69 6.62
C LYS A 132 -17.40 0.63 6.35
N ASN A 133 -16.80 1.78 6.07
CA ASN A 133 -15.41 1.88 5.66
C ASN A 133 -14.46 1.61 6.83
N ILE A 134 -14.74 2.17 8.02
CA ILE A 134 -13.90 1.96 9.20
C ILE A 134 -13.95 0.50 9.67
N LYS A 135 -15.09 -0.18 9.53
CA LYS A 135 -15.20 -1.60 9.81
C LYS A 135 -14.22 -2.41 8.96
N LYS A 136 -14.17 -2.15 7.66
CA LYS A 136 -13.26 -2.86 6.73
C LYS A 136 -11.78 -2.61 7.05
N ILE A 137 -11.42 -1.37 7.39
CA ILE A 137 -10.06 -1.02 7.84
C ILE A 137 -9.70 -1.77 9.13
N ASN A 138 -10.59 -1.75 10.12
CA ASN A 138 -10.37 -2.44 11.38
C ASN A 138 -10.19 -3.94 11.17
N GLU A 139 -11.04 -4.58 10.37
CA GLU A 139 -10.94 -6.01 10.05
C GLU A 139 -9.58 -6.38 9.43
N ALA A 140 -9.06 -5.56 8.51
CA ALA A 140 -7.75 -5.81 7.90
C ALA A 140 -6.60 -5.71 8.92
N VAL A 141 -6.64 -4.72 9.81
CA VAL A 141 -5.61 -4.53 10.85
C VAL A 141 -5.73 -5.57 11.96
N ASP A 142 -6.94 -5.84 12.44
CA ASP A 142 -7.19 -6.80 13.52
C ASP A 142 -6.85 -8.23 13.10
N ASN A 143 -7.13 -8.62 11.83
CA ASN A 143 -6.77 -9.94 11.28
C ASN A 143 -5.26 -10.13 11.04
N THR A 144 -4.46 -9.05 11.10
CA THR A 144 -2.99 -9.09 10.98
C THR A 144 -2.31 -8.53 12.23
N GLN A 145 -3.04 -8.48 13.36
CA GLN A 145 -2.55 -7.86 14.59
C GLN A 145 -1.19 -8.41 15.02
N GLY A 146 -0.24 -7.50 15.28
CA GLY A 146 1.12 -7.84 15.71
C GLY A 146 2.02 -8.42 14.61
N GLU A 147 1.51 -8.71 13.41
CA GLU A 147 2.34 -9.24 12.33
C GLU A 147 3.24 -8.16 11.73
N TYR A 148 4.49 -8.52 11.48
CA TYR A 148 5.50 -7.66 10.87
C TYR A 148 6.44 -8.44 9.95
N VAL A 149 7.08 -7.74 9.04
CA VAL A 149 8.06 -8.29 8.09
C VAL A 149 9.44 -8.28 8.73
N ASP A 150 10.01 -9.46 8.92
CA ASP A 150 11.34 -9.68 9.48
C ASP A 150 12.35 -9.98 8.37
N TYR A 151 13.53 -9.40 8.47
CA TYR A 151 14.68 -9.77 7.67
C TYR A 151 15.88 -10.04 8.57
N ASN A 152 16.26 -11.32 8.72
CA ASN A 152 17.40 -11.75 9.56
C ASN A 152 17.34 -11.26 11.01
N GLY A 153 16.17 -11.24 11.62
CA GLY A 153 15.98 -10.85 13.03
C GLY A 153 15.80 -9.35 13.27
N VAL A 154 15.64 -8.55 12.21
CA VAL A 154 15.36 -7.11 12.31
C VAL A 154 14.13 -6.72 11.51
N TYR A 155 13.44 -5.65 11.91
CA TYR A 155 12.32 -5.09 11.16
C TYR A 155 12.79 -4.63 9.77
N ALA A 156 12.14 -5.12 8.72
CA ALA A 156 12.44 -4.73 7.35
C ALA A 156 12.08 -3.26 7.08
N ASP A 157 12.71 -2.61 6.09
CA ASP A 157 12.23 -1.35 5.52
C ASP A 157 11.12 -1.67 4.50
N THR A 158 9.90 -1.67 4.95
CA THR A 158 8.73 -2.00 4.16
C THR A 158 8.22 -0.78 3.41
N LEU A 159 9.04 -0.29 2.47
CA LEU A 159 8.69 0.82 1.60
C LEU A 159 7.57 0.42 0.65
N PHE A 160 6.67 1.35 0.37
CA PHE A 160 5.57 1.15 -0.57
C PHE A 160 5.29 2.44 -1.36
N PHE A 161 4.59 2.30 -2.45
CA PHE A 161 4.25 3.41 -3.35
C PHE A 161 2.96 3.09 -4.10
N SER A 162 2.37 4.08 -4.76
CA SER A 162 1.04 3.92 -5.36
C SER A 162 1.01 2.92 -6.53
N THR A 163 1.74 3.21 -7.62
CA THR A 163 1.61 2.48 -8.90
C THR A 163 2.96 2.25 -9.56
N SER A 164 3.25 1.01 -9.92
CA SER A 164 4.47 0.65 -10.65
C SER A 164 4.36 0.97 -12.14
N VAL A 165 5.47 0.78 -12.85
CA VAL A 165 5.57 0.92 -14.32
C VAL A 165 5.64 -0.45 -15.02
N GLY A 166 5.14 -1.50 -14.33
CA GLY A 166 5.25 -2.90 -14.76
C GLY A 166 6.31 -3.66 -13.97
N ASN A 167 7.28 -2.96 -13.36
CA ASN A 167 8.27 -3.52 -12.44
C ASN A 167 8.55 -2.54 -11.31
N THR A 168 8.92 -3.06 -10.13
CA THR A 168 9.44 -2.24 -9.05
C THR A 168 10.92 -1.93 -9.26
N GLU A 169 11.48 -1.01 -8.47
CA GLU A 169 12.87 -0.55 -8.58
C GLU A 169 13.79 -1.23 -7.57
N ASN A 170 15.05 -1.41 -7.97
CA ASN A 170 16.11 -1.73 -7.00
C ASN A 170 16.37 -0.53 -6.09
N SER A 171 16.49 -0.76 -4.78
CA SER A 171 16.64 0.32 -3.79
C SER A 171 17.82 1.26 -4.08
N GLU A 172 18.96 0.74 -4.53
CA GLU A 172 20.15 1.53 -4.82
C GLU A 172 19.99 2.46 -6.03
N GLU A 173 19.11 2.14 -6.96
CA GLU A 173 18.87 2.98 -8.14
C GLU A 173 18.10 4.25 -7.81
N ILE A 174 17.34 4.23 -6.71
CA ILE A 174 16.52 5.36 -6.25
C ILE A 174 17.12 6.05 -5.02
N PHE A 175 17.59 5.28 -4.03
CA PHE A 175 18.05 5.81 -2.75
C PHE A 175 19.56 5.70 -2.52
N GLY A 176 20.30 5.07 -3.47
CA GLY A 176 21.75 4.93 -3.43
C GLY A 176 22.26 3.74 -2.60
N ASN A 177 21.46 3.19 -1.68
CA ASN A 177 21.86 2.06 -0.83
C ASN A 177 21.17 0.77 -1.28
N LYS A 178 21.98 -0.29 -1.47
CA LYS A 178 21.46 -1.63 -1.81
C LYS A 178 20.87 -2.31 -0.57
N ILE A 179 19.58 -2.58 -0.61
CA ILE A 179 18.85 -3.36 0.38
C ILE A 179 18.48 -4.70 -0.25
N SER A 180 18.93 -5.80 0.34
CA SER A 180 18.90 -7.14 -0.29
C SER A 180 17.50 -7.64 -0.62
N TYR A 181 16.49 -7.25 0.14
CA TYR A 181 15.09 -7.63 -0.03
C TYR A 181 14.25 -6.59 -0.79
N LEU A 182 14.79 -5.42 -1.15
CA LEU A 182 14.12 -4.41 -1.98
C LEU A 182 14.70 -4.45 -3.40
N ARG A 183 14.29 -5.49 -4.14
CA ARG A 183 14.72 -5.75 -5.50
C ARG A 183 13.61 -5.49 -6.50
N SER A 184 13.98 -5.21 -7.72
CA SER A 184 13.03 -5.13 -8.82
C SER A 184 12.31 -6.47 -9.00
N VAL A 185 10.98 -6.43 -8.95
CA VAL A 185 10.08 -7.55 -9.24
C VAL A 185 9.04 -7.12 -10.26
N SER A 186 8.45 -8.08 -10.98
CA SER A 186 7.30 -7.81 -11.85
C SER A 186 6.14 -7.26 -11.03
N SER A 187 5.43 -6.29 -11.58
CA SER A 187 4.21 -5.72 -11.02
C SER A 187 3.29 -5.29 -12.18
N GLU A 188 3.04 -6.24 -13.08
CA GLU A 188 2.27 -6.04 -14.32
C GLU A 188 0.79 -5.73 -14.07
N TRP A 189 0.25 -6.19 -12.92
CA TRP A 189 -1.13 -5.94 -12.50
C TRP A 189 -1.49 -4.45 -12.40
N ASP A 190 -0.51 -3.57 -12.17
CA ASP A 190 -0.74 -2.13 -12.02
C ASP A 190 -1.38 -1.50 -13.24
N GLU A 191 -0.99 -1.89 -14.44
CA GLU A 191 -1.53 -1.35 -15.69
C GLU A 191 -3.04 -1.59 -15.83
N GLU A 192 -3.49 -2.78 -15.39
CA GLU A 192 -4.89 -3.17 -15.48
C GLU A 192 -5.78 -2.50 -14.41
N VAL A 193 -5.25 -2.36 -13.17
CA VAL A 193 -6.10 -1.97 -12.04
C VAL A 193 -5.93 -0.53 -11.59
N SER A 194 -4.84 0.15 -12.00
CA SER A 194 -4.56 1.52 -11.53
C SER A 194 -5.14 2.58 -12.47
N PRO A 195 -6.08 3.41 -12.00
CA PRO A 195 -6.61 4.53 -12.78
C PRO A 195 -5.58 5.66 -12.95
N VAL A 196 -4.42 5.53 -12.32
CA VAL A 196 -3.33 6.52 -12.32
C VAL A 196 -2.05 5.99 -12.94
N TYR A 197 -2.14 4.86 -13.67
CA TYR A 197 -1.00 4.22 -14.31
C TYR A 197 -0.31 5.15 -15.32
N GLU A 198 -1.09 5.87 -16.12
CA GLU A 198 -0.58 6.86 -17.07
C GLU A 198 -1.23 8.23 -16.83
N GLN A 199 -0.45 9.30 -16.94
CA GLN A 199 -0.95 10.66 -16.81
C GLN A 199 -0.24 11.59 -17.78
N LYS A 200 -1.03 12.34 -18.56
CA LYS A 200 -0.56 13.39 -19.47
C LYS A 200 -0.58 14.75 -18.78
N TYR A 201 0.51 15.50 -18.93
CA TYR A 201 0.64 16.89 -18.49
C TYR A 201 1.01 17.76 -19.68
N THR A 202 0.48 18.98 -19.72
CA THR A 202 0.79 19.95 -20.76
C THR A 202 1.16 21.29 -20.10
N PHE A 203 2.33 21.81 -20.47
CA PHE A 203 2.84 23.08 -20.01
C PHE A 203 3.06 24.02 -21.21
N THR A 204 2.89 25.34 -21.03
CA THR A 204 3.54 26.26 -21.94
C THR A 204 5.05 26.23 -21.71
N ARG A 205 5.87 26.66 -22.67
CA ARG A 205 7.32 26.69 -22.52
C ARG A 205 7.74 27.54 -21.33
N GLU A 206 7.13 28.71 -21.17
CA GLU A 206 7.39 29.65 -20.08
C GLU A 206 7.11 28.99 -18.72
N LYS A 207 5.96 28.30 -18.58
CA LYS A 207 5.57 27.64 -17.34
C LYS A 207 6.49 26.48 -17.01
N PHE A 208 6.87 25.67 -18.01
CA PHE A 208 7.82 24.57 -17.87
C PHE A 208 9.17 25.08 -17.34
N CYS A 209 9.73 26.09 -17.99
CA CYS A 209 11.01 26.66 -17.60
C CYS A 209 10.96 27.39 -16.25
N SER A 210 9.91 28.14 -15.99
CA SER A 210 9.71 28.79 -14.68
C SER A 210 9.69 27.78 -13.54
N LYS A 211 8.96 26.65 -13.72
CA LYS A 211 8.94 25.58 -12.72
C LYS A 211 10.33 24.94 -12.50
N LEU A 212 11.11 24.78 -13.54
CA LEU A 212 12.49 24.25 -13.47
C LEU A 212 13.53 25.31 -13.09
N LYS A 213 13.11 26.55 -12.80
CA LYS A 213 14.00 27.69 -12.49
C LYS A 213 15.06 27.88 -13.57
N MET A 214 14.61 27.94 -14.83
CA MET A 214 15.44 28.14 -16.02
C MET A 214 15.07 29.43 -16.73
N THR A 215 16.06 29.98 -17.46
CA THR A 215 15.94 31.17 -18.36
C THR A 215 16.32 30.75 -19.77
N GLY A 216 15.99 31.56 -20.79
CA GLY A 216 16.39 31.30 -22.18
C GLY A 216 15.62 30.09 -22.81
N CYS A 217 14.31 30.13 -22.70
CA CYS A 217 13.43 29.00 -23.08
C CYS A 217 12.74 29.16 -24.43
N GLU A 218 13.26 30.00 -25.32
CA GLU A 218 12.79 30.15 -26.70
C GLU A 218 12.88 28.81 -27.44
N LYS A 219 13.93 28.04 -27.15
CA LYS A 219 14.11 26.65 -27.58
C LYS A 219 14.38 25.76 -26.39
N ILE A 220 13.81 24.54 -26.40
CA ILE A 220 14.01 23.53 -25.37
C ILE A 220 14.62 22.30 -26.04
N TYR A 221 15.78 21.88 -25.55
CA TYR A 221 16.46 20.65 -25.92
C TYR A 221 16.48 19.74 -24.71
N ILE A 222 16.21 18.47 -24.91
CA ILE A 222 16.09 17.47 -23.83
C ILE A 222 16.89 16.24 -24.22
N ASP A 223 17.85 15.87 -23.34
CA ASP A 223 18.65 14.66 -23.47
C ASP A 223 18.52 13.84 -22.19
N ILE A 224 18.01 12.62 -22.28
CA ILE A 224 18.02 11.65 -21.19
C ILE A 224 19.45 11.07 -21.12
N LEU A 225 20.14 11.32 -20.01
CA LEU A 225 21.54 10.92 -19.85
C LEU A 225 21.69 9.53 -19.26
N ASN A 226 20.87 9.20 -18.27
CA ASN A 226 20.86 7.89 -17.60
C ASN A 226 19.45 7.52 -17.12
N GLU A 227 19.19 6.22 -17.16
CA GLU A 227 17.97 5.60 -16.67
C GLU A 227 18.30 4.51 -15.65
N THR A 228 17.30 4.10 -14.85
CA THR A 228 17.35 2.89 -14.04
C THR A 228 17.23 1.66 -14.94
N SER A 229 17.47 0.48 -14.37
CA SER A 229 17.27 -0.79 -15.09
C SER A 229 15.83 -1.01 -15.57
N THR A 230 14.85 -0.29 -15.00
CA THR A 230 13.43 -0.36 -15.36
C THR A 230 12.96 0.83 -16.22
N GLY A 231 13.87 1.74 -16.62
CA GLY A 231 13.60 2.84 -17.53
C GLY A 231 13.15 4.15 -16.86
N ARG A 232 13.29 4.28 -15.53
CA ARG A 232 13.06 5.57 -14.87
C ARG A 232 14.25 6.51 -15.10
N ILE A 233 13.96 7.78 -15.33
CA ILE A 233 15.02 8.77 -15.58
C ILE A 233 15.80 9.04 -14.28
N LYS A 234 17.09 8.72 -14.28
CA LYS A 234 18.04 9.06 -13.22
C LYS A 234 18.60 10.46 -13.43
N SER A 235 19.08 10.75 -14.65
CA SER A 235 19.58 12.07 -14.99
C SER A 235 19.15 12.51 -16.38
N ILE A 236 18.85 13.78 -16.51
CA ILE A 236 18.33 14.42 -17.72
C ILE A 236 18.99 15.81 -17.87
N LYS A 237 19.36 16.17 -19.08
CA LYS A 237 19.82 17.50 -19.43
C LYS A 237 18.72 18.23 -20.17
N ILE A 238 18.40 19.43 -19.70
CA ILE A 238 17.43 20.32 -20.33
C ILE A 238 18.16 21.63 -20.66
N ASN A 239 18.33 21.91 -21.96
CA ASN A 239 19.26 22.90 -22.45
C ASN A 239 20.67 22.67 -21.87
N ASN A 240 21.25 23.64 -21.18
CA ASN A 240 22.58 23.53 -20.58
C ASN A 240 22.56 23.10 -19.10
N LYS A 241 21.39 22.76 -18.55
CA LYS A 241 21.23 22.44 -17.13
C LYS A 241 20.92 20.97 -16.94
N GLN A 242 21.66 20.31 -16.05
CA GLN A 242 21.43 18.93 -15.68
C GLN A 242 20.55 18.83 -14.43
N PHE A 243 19.64 17.84 -14.42
CA PHE A 243 18.72 17.54 -13.33
C PHE A 243 18.70 16.04 -13.06
N THR A 244 18.25 15.65 -11.86
CA THR A 244 17.77 14.29 -11.64
C THR A 244 16.32 14.17 -12.13
N GLY A 245 15.90 12.99 -12.61
CA GLY A 245 14.52 12.77 -13.01
C GLY A 245 13.55 13.02 -11.85
N THR A 246 13.91 12.64 -10.62
CA THR A 246 13.13 12.91 -9.43
C THR A 246 12.96 14.42 -9.16
N SER A 247 14.03 15.23 -9.33
CA SER A 247 13.93 16.68 -9.15
C SER A 247 13.03 17.32 -10.20
N VAL A 248 13.12 16.87 -11.47
CA VAL A 248 12.20 17.32 -12.52
C VAL A 248 10.75 16.97 -12.17
N ALA A 249 10.50 15.71 -11.76
CA ALA A 249 9.16 15.30 -11.37
C ALA A 249 8.60 16.16 -10.23
N TYR A 250 9.38 16.40 -9.19
CA TYR A 250 8.99 17.25 -8.06
C TYR A 250 8.71 18.70 -8.49
N MET A 251 9.63 19.33 -9.23
CA MET A 251 9.51 20.74 -9.64
C MET A 251 8.33 20.96 -10.58
N LEU A 252 8.06 20.01 -11.47
CA LEU A 252 6.92 20.09 -12.40
C LEU A 252 5.60 19.71 -11.72
N GLY A 253 5.63 18.96 -10.61
CA GLY A 253 4.45 18.42 -9.94
C GLY A 253 3.84 17.25 -10.72
N ILE A 254 4.68 16.42 -11.33
CA ILE A 254 4.28 15.19 -12.03
C ILE A 254 4.50 13.96 -11.15
N ARG A 255 3.75 12.87 -11.40
CA ARG A 255 3.61 11.73 -10.48
C ARG A 255 4.81 10.80 -10.42
N SER A 256 5.64 10.78 -11.45
CA SER A 256 6.71 9.80 -11.60
C SER A 256 7.91 10.42 -12.32
N ASN A 257 9.10 9.87 -12.06
CA ASN A 257 10.31 10.10 -12.87
C ASN A 257 10.44 9.10 -14.05
N TYR A 258 9.42 8.30 -14.30
CA TYR A 258 9.25 7.56 -15.55
C TYR A 258 8.37 8.39 -16.47
N PHE A 259 8.96 9.10 -17.42
CA PHE A 259 8.20 9.97 -18.32
C PHE A 259 8.85 10.16 -19.67
N THR A 260 8.03 10.43 -20.66
CA THR A 260 8.43 10.92 -21.98
C THR A 260 8.11 12.40 -22.11
N VAL A 261 8.90 13.12 -22.91
CA VAL A 261 8.68 14.55 -23.17
C VAL A 261 8.62 14.78 -24.67
N THR A 262 7.58 15.48 -25.13
CA THR A 262 7.39 15.90 -26.52
C THR A 262 7.17 17.40 -26.56
N ILE A 263 7.75 18.06 -27.54
CA ILE A 263 7.54 19.52 -27.77
C ILE A 263 6.66 19.67 -29.01
N GLU A 264 5.44 20.16 -28.80
CA GLU A 264 4.43 20.33 -29.85
C GLU A 264 3.80 21.73 -29.79
N ASN A 265 3.74 22.42 -30.93
CA ASN A 265 3.01 23.68 -31.05
C ASN A 265 3.28 24.67 -29.89
N ASN A 266 4.52 24.89 -29.53
CA ASN A 266 4.94 25.75 -28.43
C ASN A 266 4.57 25.27 -27.02
N LYS A 267 4.18 24.01 -26.88
CA LYS A 267 3.87 23.36 -25.58
C LYS A 267 4.85 22.23 -25.30
N VAL A 268 5.09 21.97 -24.03
CA VAL A 268 5.80 20.80 -23.54
C VAL A 268 4.78 19.80 -23.01
N VAL A 269 4.67 18.68 -23.67
CA VAL A 269 3.78 17.57 -23.30
C VAL A 269 4.62 16.51 -22.60
N ILE A 270 4.20 16.11 -21.41
CA ILE A 270 4.84 15.05 -20.62
C ILE A 270 3.81 13.97 -20.37
N VAL A 271 4.20 12.73 -20.65
CA VAL A 271 3.41 11.55 -20.29
C VAL A 271 4.20 10.75 -19.27
N THR A 272 3.64 10.59 -18.07
CA THR A 272 4.25 9.78 -17.01
C THR A 272 3.59 8.42 -16.94
N LYS A 273 4.36 7.36 -16.60
CA LYS A 273 3.82 6.09 -16.14
C LYS A 273 4.18 5.87 -14.66
N GLY A 274 3.29 5.18 -13.94
CA GLY A 274 3.42 4.92 -12.52
C GLY A 274 3.22 6.15 -11.63
N PHE A 275 3.22 5.91 -10.32
CA PHE A 275 3.08 6.95 -9.31
C PHE A 275 3.88 6.59 -8.04
N GLY A 276 4.87 7.43 -7.70
CA GLY A 276 5.75 7.26 -6.55
C GLY A 276 7.16 6.78 -6.94
N HIS A 277 7.96 6.46 -5.92
CA HIS A 277 9.38 6.16 -6.08
C HIS A 277 9.71 4.78 -6.69
N GLY A 278 8.77 3.84 -6.69
CA GLY A 278 8.93 2.54 -7.35
C GLY A 278 9.59 1.44 -6.51
N VAL A 279 10.08 1.69 -5.31
CA VAL A 279 10.80 0.69 -4.48
C VAL A 279 9.87 0.01 -3.48
N GLY A 280 9.93 -1.32 -3.37
CA GLY A 280 9.11 -2.13 -2.46
C GLY A 280 7.72 -2.41 -3.02
N MET A 281 6.66 -2.39 -2.18
CA MET A 281 5.33 -2.82 -2.59
C MET A 281 4.59 -1.74 -3.38
N SER A 282 4.11 -2.08 -4.58
CA SER A 282 3.10 -1.30 -5.27
C SER A 282 1.73 -1.54 -4.67
N GLN A 283 1.03 -0.46 -4.28
CA GLN A 283 -0.31 -0.56 -3.69
C GLN A 283 -1.33 -1.08 -4.70
N TYR A 284 -1.30 -0.58 -5.94
CA TYR A 284 -2.16 -1.10 -7.00
C TYR A 284 -1.70 -2.47 -7.49
N GLY A 285 -0.40 -2.78 -7.48
CA GLY A 285 0.10 -4.12 -7.74
C GLY A 285 -0.40 -5.14 -6.71
N ALA A 286 -0.36 -4.80 -5.40
CA ALA A 286 -0.95 -5.60 -4.33
C ALA A 286 -2.46 -5.81 -4.53
N GLN A 287 -3.19 -4.78 -4.96
CA GLN A 287 -4.60 -4.89 -5.32
C GLN A 287 -4.82 -5.84 -6.51
N GLY A 288 -3.98 -5.77 -7.52
CA GLY A 288 -4.06 -6.66 -8.67
C GLY A 288 -3.76 -8.11 -8.31
N MET A 289 -2.72 -8.36 -7.51
CA MET A 289 -2.42 -9.70 -6.98
C MET A 289 -3.59 -10.25 -6.16
N ALA A 290 -4.17 -9.46 -5.23
CA ALA A 290 -5.31 -9.88 -4.42
C ALA A 290 -6.52 -10.27 -5.29
N LYS A 291 -6.83 -9.50 -6.34
CA LYS A 291 -7.86 -9.84 -7.32
C LYS A 291 -7.58 -11.14 -8.08
N ASN A 292 -6.32 -11.52 -8.23
CA ASN A 292 -5.89 -12.78 -8.85
C ASN A 292 -5.75 -13.93 -7.83
N GLY A 293 -6.25 -13.76 -6.59
CA GLY A 293 -6.36 -14.79 -5.59
C GLY A 293 -5.14 -14.97 -4.68
N TYR A 294 -4.14 -14.09 -4.77
CA TYR A 294 -2.99 -14.09 -3.85
C TYR A 294 -3.41 -13.59 -2.47
N ASP A 295 -2.98 -14.26 -1.42
CA ASP A 295 -3.14 -13.79 -0.06
C ASP A 295 -2.11 -12.70 0.30
N TYR A 296 -2.31 -12.02 1.44
CA TYR A 296 -1.43 -10.93 1.87
C TYR A 296 0.00 -11.39 2.17
N LYS A 297 0.23 -12.66 2.54
CA LYS A 297 1.56 -13.21 2.80
C LYS A 297 2.31 -13.43 1.49
N GLU A 298 1.63 -13.93 0.49
CA GLU A 298 2.18 -14.08 -0.86
C GLU A 298 2.50 -12.71 -1.48
N ILE A 299 1.61 -11.71 -1.28
CA ILE A 299 1.86 -10.32 -1.72
C ILE A 299 3.12 -9.75 -1.05
N LEU A 300 3.25 -9.87 0.27
CA LEU A 300 4.41 -9.38 1.00
C LEU A 300 5.70 -10.10 0.59
N ALA A 301 5.66 -11.43 0.43
CA ALA A 301 6.81 -12.23 0.00
C ALA A 301 7.27 -11.87 -1.42
N HIS A 302 6.32 -11.51 -2.30
CA HIS A 302 6.62 -11.07 -3.66
C HIS A 302 7.41 -9.75 -3.68
N TYR A 303 6.97 -8.74 -2.92
CA TYR A 303 7.59 -7.41 -2.93
C TYR A 303 8.80 -7.27 -2.00
N TYR A 304 8.89 -8.07 -0.93
CA TYR A 304 9.98 -8.04 0.04
C TYR A 304 10.69 -9.40 0.06
N GLN A 305 11.55 -9.63 -0.93
CA GLN A 305 12.14 -10.94 -1.20
C GLN A 305 13.02 -11.45 -0.07
N GLY A 306 12.88 -12.73 0.29
CA GLY A 306 13.69 -13.37 1.33
C GLY A 306 13.40 -12.89 2.76
N THR A 307 12.26 -12.21 2.96
CA THR A 307 11.76 -11.84 4.28
C THR A 307 10.79 -12.90 4.81
N THR A 308 10.48 -12.84 6.10
CA THR A 308 9.48 -13.67 6.76
C THR A 308 8.50 -12.83 7.56
N ILE A 309 7.27 -13.31 7.73
CA ILE A 309 6.30 -12.66 8.61
C ILE A 309 6.42 -13.28 9.99
N LYS A 310 6.62 -12.43 11.01
CA LYS A 310 6.62 -12.79 12.43
C LYS A 310 5.52 -12.05 13.16
N ASN A 311 5.25 -12.46 14.40
CA ASN A 311 4.24 -11.83 15.25
C ASN A 311 4.87 -11.36 16.57
N LEU A 312 4.49 -10.18 17.04
CA LEU A 312 4.98 -9.55 18.28
C LEU A 312 4.52 -10.28 19.55
N TYR A 313 3.45 -11.07 19.46
CA TYR A 313 2.74 -11.63 20.62
C TYR A 313 2.87 -13.15 20.73
N VAL A 314 3.70 -13.76 19.89
CA VAL A 314 3.96 -15.22 19.86
C VAL A 314 5.39 -15.49 20.28
#